data_e339a20593df614741bcf75b4fb50ff8
#
_entry.id   e339a20593df614741bcf75b4fb50ff8
#
_cell.length_a   1.000
_cell.length_b   1.000
_cell.length_c   1.000
_cell.angle_alpha   90.00
_cell.angle_beta   90.00
_cell.angle_gamma   90.00
#
_symmetry.space_group_name_H-M   'P 1'
#
loop_
_entity.id
_entity.type
_entity.pdbx_description
1 polymer ?
#
loop_
_entity_poly.entity_id
_entity_poly.type
_entity_poly.pdbx_seq_one_letter_code
_entity_poly.pdbx_strand_id
1 'polypeptide(L)'
;MLRKSTNSGRRSAVITGVLLIAGLVTGMFSVVPVIDGADYLVKASTNENQVLIGAFFQLLMVVAYVGIPIVMYPILSKHNQSLARGSVAFGMIAGVFIIIGVIILLSLLTLSHEFAKVATLNGSYVQTLGGLLREGRDLTNHVATTLAFVLAMFLYNCIFYQTKLVPRWLSVSGLIGSILSILASLLFMIRFIGLDATYMMLNIPIAFQQLILAIWLIIEGFNRTKQDFVSN
;
A
#
# COMPACT_ATOMS: atom_id res chain seq x y z
N MET A 1 14.06 -15.42 -28.62
CA MET A 1 15.01 -14.46 -27.97
C MET A 1 14.30 -13.12 -27.84
N LEU A 2 13.82 -12.76 -26.64
CA LEU A 2 13.17 -11.48 -26.37
C LEU A 2 14.27 -10.41 -26.24
N ARG A 3 14.31 -9.47 -27.16
CA ARG A 3 15.32 -8.40 -27.20
C ARG A 3 15.03 -7.40 -26.07
N LYS A 4 16.03 -7.12 -25.19
CA LYS A 4 15.91 -6.23 -24.02
C LYS A 4 15.35 -4.85 -24.37
N SER A 5 14.53 -4.31 -23.44
CA SER A 5 13.94 -2.97 -23.44
C SER A 5 14.94 -1.85 -23.81
N THR A 6 14.46 -0.72 -24.34
CA THR A 6 15.25 0.52 -24.48
C THR A 6 15.83 0.93 -23.12
N ASN A 7 16.97 1.66 -23.10
CA ASN A 7 17.61 2.07 -21.85
C ASN A 7 16.63 2.80 -20.88
N SER A 8 15.71 3.60 -21.40
CA SER A 8 14.68 4.27 -20.59
C SER A 8 13.67 3.30 -19.98
N GLY A 9 13.16 2.33 -20.75
CA GLY A 9 12.22 1.33 -20.24
C GLY A 9 12.85 0.41 -19.19
N ARG A 10 14.15 0.08 -19.36
CA ARG A 10 14.91 -0.72 -18.37
C ARG A 10 15.07 0.02 -17.06
N ARG A 11 15.40 1.31 -17.11
CA ARG A 11 15.55 2.15 -15.93
C ARG A 11 14.24 2.24 -15.14
N SER A 12 13.12 2.52 -15.83
CA SER A 12 11.80 2.57 -15.17
C SER A 12 11.41 1.22 -14.56
N ALA A 13 11.70 0.09 -15.22
CA ALA A 13 11.43 -1.23 -14.67
C ALA A 13 12.20 -1.48 -13.38
N VAL A 14 13.51 -1.20 -13.35
CA VAL A 14 14.33 -1.37 -12.15
C VAL A 14 13.86 -0.47 -11.01
N ILE A 15 13.60 0.81 -11.28
CA ILE A 15 13.11 1.74 -10.26
C ILE A 15 11.75 1.25 -9.71
N THR A 16 10.83 0.82 -10.57
CA THR A 16 9.54 0.26 -10.13
C THR A 16 9.73 -0.97 -9.25
N GLY A 17 10.61 -1.89 -9.65
CA GLY A 17 10.91 -3.09 -8.85
C GLY A 17 11.50 -2.74 -7.47
N VAL A 18 12.41 -1.78 -7.39
CA VAL A 18 12.97 -1.28 -6.12
C VAL A 18 11.87 -0.65 -5.26
N LEU A 19 10.99 0.18 -5.85
CA LEU A 19 9.88 0.81 -5.12
C LEU A 19 8.86 -0.24 -4.61
N LEU A 20 8.60 -1.31 -5.37
CA LEU A 20 7.74 -2.41 -4.91
C LEU A 20 8.33 -3.11 -3.69
N ILE A 21 9.64 -3.43 -3.71
CA ILE A 21 10.33 -4.01 -2.54
C ILE A 21 10.31 -3.02 -1.38
N ALA A 22 10.64 -1.76 -1.62
CA ALA A 22 10.62 -0.72 -0.60
C ALA A 22 9.23 -0.59 0.05
N GLY A 23 8.15 -0.64 -0.75
CA GLY A 23 6.78 -0.62 -0.25
C GLY A 23 6.45 -1.82 0.65
N LEU A 24 6.87 -3.03 0.26
CA LEU A 24 6.70 -4.23 1.09
C LEU A 24 7.48 -4.14 2.40
N VAL A 25 8.76 -3.75 2.33
CA VAL A 25 9.63 -3.63 3.51
C VAL A 25 9.11 -2.55 4.46
N THR A 26 8.80 -1.36 3.93
CA THR A 26 8.27 -0.27 4.76
C THR A 26 6.91 -0.62 5.35
N GLY A 27 6.06 -1.34 4.62
CA GLY A 27 4.80 -1.88 5.13
C GLY A 27 4.99 -2.83 6.32
N MET A 28 5.98 -3.71 6.29
CA MET A 28 6.30 -4.61 7.41
C MET A 28 6.77 -3.84 8.66
N PHE A 29 7.65 -2.84 8.49
CA PHE A 29 8.16 -2.03 9.59
C PHE A 29 7.19 -0.94 10.06
N SER A 30 6.11 -0.67 9.32
CA SER A 30 5.07 0.30 9.69
C SER A 30 4.08 -0.23 10.73
N VAL A 31 4.13 -1.53 11.04
CA VAL A 31 3.24 -2.16 12.03
C VAL A 31 3.62 -1.68 13.44
N VAL A 32 2.62 -1.28 14.22
CA VAL A 32 2.78 -0.73 15.57
C VAL A 32 1.96 -1.58 16.57
N PRO A 33 2.44 -2.75 16.99
CA PRO A 33 1.67 -3.71 17.80
C PRO A 33 1.19 -3.15 19.14
N VAL A 34 1.89 -2.15 19.71
CA VAL A 34 1.51 -1.53 20.99
C VAL A 34 0.16 -0.82 20.95
N ILE A 35 -0.36 -0.51 19.74
CA ILE A 35 -1.65 0.16 19.55
C ILE A 35 -2.81 -0.85 19.40
N ASP A 36 -2.50 -2.10 19.09
CA ASP A 36 -3.51 -3.11 18.78
C ASP A 36 -4.11 -3.78 20.03
N GLY A 37 -3.42 -3.67 21.20
CA GLY A 37 -3.84 -4.25 22.47
C GLY A 37 -4.91 -3.46 23.19
N ALA A 38 -5.50 -4.02 24.28
CA ALA A 38 -6.47 -3.35 25.14
C ALA A 38 -5.86 -2.16 25.90
N ASP A 39 -4.56 -2.25 26.24
CA ASP A 39 -3.84 -1.24 27.04
C ASP A 39 -3.11 -0.21 26.15
N TYR A 40 -3.57 0.01 24.91
CA TYR A 40 -2.90 0.85 23.93
C TYR A 40 -2.63 2.28 24.42
N LEU A 41 -3.54 2.88 25.21
CA LEU A 41 -3.35 4.23 25.76
C LEU A 41 -2.19 4.31 26.77
N VAL A 42 -1.89 3.23 27.50
CA VAL A 42 -0.74 3.19 28.40
C VAL A 42 0.52 2.81 27.65
N LYS A 43 0.40 1.82 26.77
CA LYS A 43 1.55 1.25 26.04
C LYS A 43 2.11 2.19 24.97
N ALA A 44 1.28 3.03 24.34
CA ALA A 44 1.75 3.94 23.31
C ALA A 44 2.73 4.98 23.86
N SER A 45 2.43 5.62 25.00
CA SER A 45 3.31 6.61 25.63
C SER A 45 4.59 5.98 26.19
N THR A 46 4.50 4.76 26.75
CA THR A 46 5.67 4.06 27.28
C THR A 46 6.59 3.48 26.19
N ASN A 47 6.06 3.30 24.96
CA ASN A 47 6.78 2.79 23.79
C ASN A 47 6.78 3.81 22.63
N GLU A 48 6.91 5.09 22.92
CA GLU A 48 6.85 6.19 21.96
C GLU A 48 7.75 5.96 20.74
N ASN A 49 8.98 5.51 20.95
CA ASN A 49 9.91 5.24 19.85
C ASN A 49 9.37 4.23 18.85
N GLN A 50 8.64 3.19 19.30
CA GLN A 50 8.03 2.22 18.40
C GLN A 50 6.93 2.86 17.53
N VAL A 51 6.12 3.75 18.13
CA VAL A 51 5.08 4.49 17.42
C VAL A 51 5.69 5.42 16.38
N LEU A 52 6.73 6.17 16.76
CA LEU A 52 7.43 7.11 15.85
C LEU A 52 8.15 6.39 14.71
N ILE A 53 8.79 5.25 14.98
CA ILE A 53 9.41 4.41 13.95
C ILE A 53 8.34 3.90 12.98
N GLY A 54 7.22 3.39 13.48
CA GLY A 54 6.10 2.95 12.64
C GLY A 54 5.55 4.09 11.76
N ALA A 55 5.35 5.27 12.33
CA ALA A 55 4.94 6.47 11.61
C ALA A 55 5.94 6.85 10.51
N PHE A 56 7.24 6.81 10.81
CA PHE A 56 8.29 7.09 9.83
C PHE A 56 8.26 6.11 8.65
N PHE A 57 8.13 4.80 8.93
CA PHE A 57 8.02 3.81 7.86
C PHE A 57 6.73 3.95 7.05
N GLN A 58 5.60 4.39 7.65
CA GLN A 58 4.40 4.75 6.91
C GLN A 58 4.65 5.92 5.95
N LEU A 59 5.38 6.95 6.37
CA LEU A 59 5.75 8.06 5.47
C LEU A 59 6.67 7.61 4.32
N LEU A 60 7.61 6.70 4.57
CA LEU A 60 8.42 6.11 3.50
C LEU A 60 7.57 5.28 2.53
N MET A 61 6.54 4.60 3.03
CA MET A 61 5.60 3.84 2.20
C MET A 61 4.84 4.74 1.22
N VAL A 62 4.56 6.02 1.58
CA VAL A 62 3.96 7.00 0.65
C VAL A 62 4.81 7.15 -0.60
N VAL A 63 6.14 7.25 -0.46
CA VAL A 63 7.05 7.40 -1.60
C VAL A 63 6.93 6.20 -2.55
N ALA A 64 6.82 4.98 -2.00
CA ALA A 64 6.65 3.78 -2.81
C ALA A 64 5.28 3.76 -3.51
N TYR A 65 4.19 3.97 -2.79
CA TYR A 65 2.82 3.85 -3.32
C TYR A 65 2.49 4.90 -4.38
N VAL A 66 3.00 6.12 -4.22
CA VAL A 66 2.87 7.20 -5.19
C VAL A 66 3.88 7.03 -6.33
N GLY A 67 5.11 6.65 -6.00
CA GLY A 67 6.21 6.54 -6.95
C GLY A 67 6.03 5.43 -7.98
N ILE A 68 5.49 4.27 -7.59
CA ILE A 68 5.29 3.12 -8.49
C ILE A 68 4.50 3.52 -9.75
N PRO A 69 3.24 4.01 -9.66
CA PRO A 69 2.48 4.34 -10.85
C PRO A 69 3.05 5.55 -11.62
N ILE A 70 3.68 6.51 -10.95
CA ILE A 70 4.33 7.66 -11.61
C ILE A 70 5.51 7.18 -12.48
N VAL A 71 6.38 6.32 -11.95
CA VAL A 71 7.55 5.80 -12.69
C VAL A 71 7.11 4.91 -13.87
N MET A 72 6.01 4.18 -13.71
CA MET A 72 5.46 3.36 -14.80
C MET A 72 4.68 4.17 -15.84
N TYR A 73 4.17 5.35 -15.49
CA TYR A 73 3.29 6.14 -16.36
C TYR A 73 3.83 6.34 -17.79
N PRO A 74 5.11 6.73 -18.02
CA PRO A 74 5.61 6.93 -19.39
C PRO A 74 5.58 5.68 -20.29
N ILE A 75 5.54 4.50 -19.67
CA ILE A 75 5.46 3.22 -20.39
C ILE A 75 3.99 2.84 -20.59
N LEU A 76 3.19 2.87 -19.53
CA LEU A 76 1.80 2.45 -19.53
C LEU A 76 0.91 3.35 -20.40
N SER A 77 1.17 4.67 -20.39
CA SER A 77 0.38 5.65 -21.14
C SER A 77 0.48 5.49 -22.66
N LYS A 78 1.57 4.88 -23.18
CA LYS A 78 1.70 4.52 -24.60
C LYS A 78 0.68 3.48 -25.03
N HIS A 79 0.22 2.64 -24.12
CA HIS A 79 -0.71 1.54 -24.41
C HIS A 79 -2.15 1.89 -24.06
N ASN A 80 -2.37 2.49 -22.89
CA ASN A 80 -3.69 2.93 -22.44
C ASN A 80 -3.56 4.13 -21.51
N GLN A 81 -3.77 5.33 -22.05
CA GLN A 81 -3.61 6.58 -21.33
C GLN A 81 -4.60 6.74 -20.18
N SER A 82 -5.86 6.29 -20.35
CA SER A 82 -6.90 6.42 -19.34
C SER A 82 -6.60 5.55 -18.11
N LEU A 83 -6.26 4.28 -18.33
CA LEU A 83 -5.90 3.36 -17.24
C LEU A 83 -4.61 3.79 -16.54
N ALA A 84 -3.62 4.29 -17.31
CA ALA A 84 -2.36 4.78 -16.74
C ALA A 84 -2.59 6.03 -15.86
N ARG A 85 -3.43 6.98 -16.29
CA ARG A 85 -3.82 8.15 -15.48
C ARG A 85 -4.58 7.74 -14.23
N GLY A 86 -5.53 6.81 -14.37
CA GLY A 86 -6.28 6.27 -13.24
C GLY A 86 -5.36 5.61 -12.20
N SER A 87 -4.36 4.84 -12.64
CA SER A 87 -3.38 4.23 -11.75
C SER A 87 -2.59 5.28 -10.96
N VAL A 88 -2.13 6.36 -11.61
CA VAL A 88 -1.45 7.47 -10.93
C VAL A 88 -2.38 8.15 -9.92
N ALA A 89 -3.61 8.48 -10.33
CA ALA A 89 -4.58 9.16 -9.48
C ALA A 89 -4.88 8.33 -8.21
N PHE A 90 -5.17 7.05 -8.35
CA PHE A 90 -5.42 6.17 -7.20
C PHE A 90 -4.17 5.96 -6.33
N GLY A 91 -2.98 5.90 -6.92
CA GLY A 91 -1.72 5.87 -6.15
C GLY A 91 -1.52 7.13 -5.30
N MET A 92 -1.83 8.31 -5.85
CA MET A 92 -1.78 9.58 -5.10
C MET A 92 -2.82 9.62 -3.97
N ILE A 93 -4.05 9.15 -4.22
CA ILE A 93 -5.10 9.04 -3.20
C ILE A 93 -4.65 8.10 -2.07
N ALA A 94 -4.04 6.96 -2.40
CA ALA A 94 -3.49 6.05 -1.39
C ALA A 94 -2.43 6.75 -0.53
N GLY A 95 -1.52 7.50 -1.14
CA GLY A 95 -0.52 8.30 -0.42
C GLY A 95 -1.13 9.30 0.55
N VAL A 96 -2.21 9.99 0.15
CA VAL A 96 -2.94 10.92 1.03
C VAL A 96 -3.54 10.17 2.23
N PHE A 97 -4.18 9.02 2.02
CA PHE A 97 -4.75 8.25 3.12
C PHE A 97 -3.68 7.71 4.08
N ILE A 98 -2.50 7.31 3.59
CA ILE A 98 -1.39 6.94 4.49
C ILE A 98 -1.00 8.12 5.37
N ILE A 99 -0.88 9.33 4.84
CA ILE A 99 -0.56 10.53 5.61
C ILE A 99 -1.63 10.81 6.66
N ILE A 100 -2.92 10.67 6.31
CA ILE A 100 -4.04 10.79 7.27
C ILE A 100 -3.91 9.74 8.38
N GLY A 101 -3.59 8.49 8.04
CA GLY A 101 -3.35 7.40 9.00
C GLY A 101 -2.21 7.72 9.97
N VAL A 102 -1.12 8.33 9.47
CA VAL A 102 -0.01 8.81 10.31
C VAL A 102 -0.45 9.92 11.25
N ILE A 103 -1.24 10.89 10.77
CA ILE A 103 -1.76 11.97 11.62
C ILE A 103 -2.61 11.39 12.75
N ILE A 104 -3.50 10.45 12.45
CA ILE A 104 -4.34 9.78 13.47
C ILE A 104 -3.46 9.00 14.46
N LEU A 105 -2.43 8.29 13.98
CA LEU A 105 -1.48 7.55 14.82
C LEU A 105 -0.76 8.48 15.81
N LEU A 106 -0.25 9.62 15.34
CA LEU A 106 0.43 10.60 16.19
C LEU A 106 -0.54 11.32 17.16
N SER A 107 -1.79 11.55 16.73
CA SER A 107 -2.85 12.07 17.60
C SER A 107 -3.18 11.08 18.74
N LEU A 108 -3.17 9.77 18.43
CA LEU A 108 -3.36 8.73 19.44
C LEU A 108 -2.18 8.70 20.44
N LEU A 109 -0.94 8.88 19.97
CA LEU A 109 0.23 9.00 20.83
C LEU A 109 0.11 10.21 21.78
N THR A 110 -0.30 11.38 21.25
CA THR A 110 -0.54 12.58 22.05
C THR A 110 -1.61 12.34 23.13
N LEU A 111 -2.72 11.69 22.75
CA LEU A 111 -3.78 11.32 23.68
C LEU A 111 -3.26 10.36 24.78
N SER A 112 -2.38 9.42 24.42
CA SER A 112 -1.75 8.48 25.35
C SER A 112 -0.88 9.22 26.38
N HIS A 113 -0.12 10.24 25.97
CA HIS A 113 0.64 11.08 26.90
C HIS A 113 -0.27 11.85 27.88
N GLU A 114 -1.38 12.41 27.39
CA GLU A 114 -2.33 13.09 28.26
C GLU A 114 -3.03 12.11 29.23
N PHE A 115 -3.38 10.92 28.76
CA PHE A 115 -3.96 9.88 29.60
C PHE A 115 -3.04 9.49 30.77
N ALA A 116 -1.72 9.40 30.51
CA ALA A 116 -0.73 9.07 31.52
C ALA A 116 -0.61 10.17 32.64
N LYS A 117 -0.91 11.44 32.29
CA LYS A 117 -0.85 12.57 33.23
C LYS A 117 -2.11 12.69 34.10
N VAL A 118 -3.30 12.31 33.58
CA VAL A 118 -4.60 12.58 34.19
C VAL A 118 -5.20 11.29 34.77
N ALA A 119 -4.49 10.64 35.67
CA ALA A 119 -4.84 9.32 36.23
C ALA A 119 -6.17 9.21 36.99
N THR A 120 -6.98 10.26 37.17
CA THR A 120 -8.07 10.19 38.20
C THR A 120 -9.47 10.66 37.83
N LEU A 121 -9.74 11.49 36.82
CA LEU A 121 -11.09 12.08 36.70
C LEU A 121 -11.85 11.92 35.37
N ASN A 122 -11.22 11.56 34.27
CA ASN A 122 -11.90 11.45 32.96
C ASN A 122 -11.50 10.23 32.15
N GLY A 123 -11.11 9.12 32.77
CA GLY A 123 -10.61 7.92 32.11
C GLY A 123 -11.55 7.35 31.04
N SER A 124 -12.86 7.38 31.28
CA SER A 124 -13.88 6.88 30.37
C SER A 124 -13.97 7.70 29.06
N TYR A 125 -13.93 9.03 29.15
CA TYR A 125 -13.98 9.89 27.98
C TYR A 125 -12.72 9.73 27.09
N VAL A 126 -11.53 9.70 27.71
CA VAL A 126 -10.27 9.52 27.00
C VAL A 126 -10.18 8.15 26.33
N GLN A 127 -10.69 7.11 27.02
CA GLN A 127 -10.77 5.76 26.43
C GLN A 127 -11.71 5.72 25.20
N THR A 128 -12.87 6.39 25.29
CA THR A 128 -13.81 6.49 24.16
C THR A 128 -13.18 7.21 22.98
N LEU A 129 -12.54 8.36 23.22
CA LEU A 129 -11.86 9.13 22.17
C LEU A 129 -10.69 8.32 21.55
N GLY A 130 -9.90 7.66 22.38
CA GLY A 130 -8.82 6.78 21.91
C GLY A 130 -9.34 5.63 21.07
N GLY A 131 -10.46 5.01 21.44
CA GLY A 131 -11.13 3.97 20.68
C GLY A 131 -11.57 4.46 19.29
N LEU A 132 -12.16 5.65 19.22
CA LEU A 132 -12.55 6.28 17.94
C LEU A 132 -11.34 6.59 17.05
N LEU A 133 -10.25 7.12 17.61
CA LEU A 133 -9.03 7.37 16.86
C LEU A 133 -8.42 6.07 16.34
N ARG A 134 -8.37 5.02 17.15
CA ARG A 134 -7.86 3.70 16.76
C ARG A 134 -8.69 3.12 15.60
N GLU A 135 -10.01 3.10 15.73
CA GLU A 135 -10.91 2.61 14.68
C GLU A 135 -10.79 3.47 13.41
N GLY A 136 -10.73 4.80 13.53
CA GLY A 136 -10.51 5.71 12.41
C GLY A 136 -9.19 5.45 11.69
N ARG A 137 -8.11 5.16 12.42
CA ARG A 137 -6.82 4.74 11.85
C ARG A 137 -6.95 3.42 11.08
N ASP A 138 -7.60 2.43 11.67
CA ASP A 138 -7.73 1.11 11.07
C ASP A 138 -8.58 1.18 9.79
N LEU A 139 -9.68 1.94 9.79
CA LEU A 139 -10.48 2.21 8.59
C LEU A 139 -9.67 2.96 7.53
N THR A 140 -8.88 3.95 7.92
CA THR A 140 -8.03 4.71 6.99
C THR A 140 -6.97 3.82 6.34
N ASN A 141 -6.30 2.97 7.11
CA ASN A 141 -5.21 2.12 6.61
C ASN A 141 -5.73 0.91 5.83
N HIS A 142 -6.73 0.19 6.38
CA HIS A 142 -7.16 -1.10 5.85
C HIS A 142 -8.33 -1.01 4.88
N VAL A 143 -9.04 0.12 4.84
CA VAL A 143 -10.11 0.35 3.86
C VAL A 143 -9.67 1.39 2.84
N ALA A 144 -9.53 2.65 3.25
CA ALA A 144 -9.31 3.75 2.31
C ALA A 144 -7.97 3.63 1.55
N THR A 145 -6.87 3.41 2.28
CA THR A 145 -5.53 3.24 1.67
C THR A 145 -5.49 1.98 0.81
N THR A 146 -5.95 0.84 1.36
CA THR A 146 -5.92 -0.44 0.63
C THR A 146 -6.75 -0.38 -0.63
N LEU A 147 -7.99 0.12 -0.58
CA LEU A 147 -8.84 0.25 -1.77
C LEU A 147 -8.19 1.15 -2.83
N ALA A 148 -7.68 2.31 -2.46
CA ALA A 148 -7.04 3.22 -3.39
C ALA A 148 -5.79 2.58 -4.02
N PHE A 149 -4.90 2.00 -3.22
CA PHE A 149 -3.68 1.38 -3.73
C PHE A 149 -3.96 0.17 -4.61
N VAL A 150 -4.87 -0.70 -4.19
CA VAL A 150 -5.22 -1.91 -4.94
C VAL A 150 -5.94 -1.56 -6.25
N LEU A 151 -6.74 -0.50 -6.30
CA LEU A 151 -7.31 0.01 -7.56
C LEU A 151 -6.21 0.52 -8.50
N ALA A 152 -5.20 1.23 -8.00
CA ALA A 152 -4.04 1.61 -8.80
C ALA A 152 -3.34 0.37 -9.39
N MET A 153 -3.16 -0.68 -8.57
CA MET A 153 -2.57 -1.95 -8.99
C MET A 153 -3.42 -2.68 -10.01
N PHE A 154 -4.71 -2.75 -9.80
CA PHE A 154 -5.65 -3.38 -10.73
C PHE A 154 -5.56 -2.75 -12.12
N LEU A 155 -5.54 -1.41 -12.19
CA LEU A 155 -5.47 -0.69 -13.45
C LEU A 155 -4.17 -0.95 -14.22
N TYR A 156 -3.01 -0.93 -13.56
CA TYR A 156 -1.78 -1.25 -14.28
C TYR A 156 -1.66 -2.73 -14.63
N ASN A 157 -2.19 -3.67 -13.82
CA ASN A 157 -2.25 -5.08 -14.18
C ASN A 157 -3.18 -5.35 -15.38
N CYS A 158 -4.27 -4.57 -15.55
CA CYS A 158 -5.07 -4.62 -16.77
C CYS A 158 -4.22 -4.28 -18.01
N ILE A 159 -3.40 -3.22 -17.95
CA ILE A 159 -2.50 -2.86 -19.05
C ILE A 159 -1.47 -3.98 -19.29
N PHE A 160 -0.85 -4.51 -18.24
CA PHE A 160 0.11 -5.61 -18.35
C PHE A 160 -0.49 -6.85 -19.01
N TYR A 161 -1.72 -7.20 -18.65
CA TYR A 161 -2.43 -8.33 -19.26
C TYR A 161 -2.68 -8.14 -20.75
N GLN A 162 -3.15 -6.95 -21.15
CA GLN A 162 -3.47 -6.61 -22.54
C GLN A 162 -2.21 -6.55 -23.41
N THR A 163 -1.13 -5.97 -22.90
CA THR A 163 0.08 -5.64 -23.66
C THR A 163 1.17 -6.71 -23.58
N LYS A 164 1.10 -7.61 -22.60
CA LYS A 164 2.15 -8.60 -22.28
C LYS A 164 3.50 -7.95 -21.91
N LEU A 165 3.47 -6.72 -21.36
CA LEU A 165 4.67 -6.06 -20.82
C LEU A 165 5.35 -6.89 -19.73
N VAL A 166 4.58 -7.71 -19.01
CA VAL A 166 5.05 -8.76 -18.13
C VAL A 166 4.37 -10.09 -18.50
N PRO A 167 4.82 -11.24 -18.01
CA PRO A 167 4.15 -12.51 -18.25
C PRO A 167 2.68 -12.47 -17.85
N ARG A 168 1.80 -13.05 -18.67
CA ARG A 168 0.34 -13.02 -18.42
C ARG A 168 -0.06 -13.61 -17.08
N TRP A 169 0.58 -14.70 -16.65
CA TRP A 169 0.29 -15.31 -15.37
C TRP A 169 0.51 -14.34 -14.20
N LEU A 170 1.56 -13.50 -14.30
CA LEU A 170 1.89 -12.49 -13.28
C LEU A 170 0.88 -11.34 -13.27
N SER A 171 0.37 -10.93 -14.43
CA SER A 171 -0.71 -9.94 -14.51
C SER A 171 -2.03 -10.50 -13.98
N VAL A 172 -2.36 -11.75 -14.30
CA VAL A 172 -3.59 -12.42 -13.84
C VAL A 172 -3.55 -12.60 -12.32
N SER A 173 -2.42 -13.04 -11.75
CA SER A 173 -2.27 -13.15 -10.29
C SER A 173 -2.42 -11.80 -9.60
N GLY A 174 -1.95 -10.70 -10.22
CA GLY A 174 -2.16 -9.34 -9.74
C GLY A 174 -3.64 -8.90 -9.78
N LEU A 175 -4.36 -9.23 -10.84
CA LEU A 175 -5.80 -8.95 -10.94
C LEU A 175 -6.60 -9.73 -9.89
N ILE A 176 -6.32 -11.03 -9.73
CA ILE A 176 -6.98 -11.87 -8.72
C ILE A 176 -6.66 -11.36 -7.31
N GLY A 177 -5.39 -11.11 -7.01
CA GLY A 177 -4.96 -10.58 -5.72
C GLY A 177 -5.62 -9.22 -5.42
N SER A 178 -5.77 -8.36 -6.43
CA SER A 178 -6.47 -7.08 -6.27
C SER A 178 -7.94 -7.28 -5.90
N ILE A 179 -8.65 -8.21 -6.54
CA ILE A 179 -10.06 -8.51 -6.23
C ILE A 179 -10.18 -9.04 -4.80
N LEU A 180 -9.29 -9.95 -4.39
CA LEU A 180 -9.30 -10.52 -3.04
C LEU A 180 -9.01 -9.46 -1.97
N SER A 181 -8.08 -8.53 -2.21
CA SER A 181 -7.78 -7.43 -1.30
C SER A 181 -8.93 -6.43 -1.20
N ILE A 182 -9.61 -6.12 -2.31
CA ILE A 182 -10.83 -5.30 -2.30
C ILE A 182 -11.89 -5.98 -1.44
N LEU A 183 -12.11 -7.28 -1.66
CA LEU A 183 -13.07 -8.06 -0.87
C LEU A 183 -12.73 -8.04 0.62
N ALA A 184 -11.45 -8.25 0.99
CA ALA A 184 -10.99 -8.18 2.38
C ALA A 184 -11.32 -6.83 3.02
N SER A 185 -11.01 -5.72 2.32
CA SER A 185 -11.29 -4.36 2.81
C SER A 185 -12.79 -4.10 2.99
N LEU A 186 -13.62 -4.57 2.05
CA LEU A 186 -15.08 -4.41 2.14
C LEU A 186 -15.67 -5.26 3.28
N LEU A 187 -15.21 -6.51 3.45
CA LEU A 187 -15.64 -7.37 4.55
C LEU A 187 -15.23 -6.80 5.93
N PHE A 188 -14.03 -6.21 6.01
CA PHE A 188 -13.60 -5.49 7.21
C PHE A 188 -14.45 -4.24 7.45
N MET A 189 -14.74 -3.44 6.43
CA MET A 189 -15.56 -2.24 6.53
C MET A 189 -16.95 -2.52 7.10
N ILE A 190 -17.59 -3.63 6.68
CA ILE A 190 -18.91 -4.04 7.20
C ILE A 190 -18.81 -4.87 8.49
N ARG A 191 -17.62 -4.98 9.09
CA ARG A 191 -17.35 -5.73 10.33
C ARG A 191 -17.68 -7.22 10.26
N PHE A 192 -17.67 -7.81 9.06
CA PHE A 192 -17.87 -9.24 8.86
C PHE A 192 -16.63 -10.05 9.23
N ILE A 193 -15.44 -9.48 9.03
CA ILE A 193 -14.14 -10.00 9.49
C ILE A 193 -13.40 -8.92 10.28
N GLY A 194 -12.50 -9.33 11.18
CA GLY A 194 -11.53 -8.45 11.85
C GLY A 194 -10.23 -8.32 11.06
N LEU A 195 -9.23 -7.64 11.67
CA LEU A 195 -7.84 -7.66 11.18
C LEU A 195 -7.13 -8.94 11.65
N ASP A 196 -7.72 -10.07 11.32
CA ASP A 196 -7.35 -11.41 11.73
C ASP A 196 -6.67 -12.21 10.60
N ALA A 197 -6.50 -13.50 10.82
CA ALA A 197 -5.92 -14.41 9.83
C ALA A 197 -6.69 -14.42 8.50
N THR A 198 -8.02 -14.25 8.52
CA THR A 198 -8.84 -14.21 7.29
C THR A 198 -8.51 -12.99 6.44
N TYR A 199 -8.42 -11.80 7.08
CA TYR A 199 -8.00 -10.59 6.39
C TYR A 199 -6.59 -10.75 5.78
N MET A 200 -5.66 -11.32 6.55
CA MET A 200 -4.28 -11.56 6.08
C MET A 200 -4.25 -12.54 4.90
N MET A 201 -4.97 -13.66 4.98
CA MET A 201 -5.03 -14.66 3.91
C MET A 201 -5.54 -14.08 2.59
N LEU A 202 -6.53 -13.19 2.63
CA LEU A 202 -7.06 -12.54 1.43
C LEU A 202 -6.07 -11.54 0.81
N ASN A 203 -5.12 -11.00 1.60
CA ASN A 203 -4.10 -10.07 1.13
C ASN A 203 -2.76 -10.73 0.76
N ILE A 204 -2.51 -11.98 1.17
CA ILE A 204 -1.29 -12.72 0.81
C ILE A 204 -1.07 -12.78 -0.71
N PRO A 205 -2.06 -13.12 -1.57
CA PRO A 205 -1.83 -13.24 -3.00
C PRO A 205 -1.30 -11.98 -3.66
N ILE A 206 -1.78 -10.79 -3.24
CA ILE A 206 -1.30 -9.52 -3.80
C ILE A 206 0.12 -9.20 -3.33
N ALA A 207 0.47 -9.51 -2.08
CA ALA A 207 1.81 -9.30 -1.55
C ALA A 207 2.85 -10.19 -2.29
N PHE A 208 2.52 -11.47 -2.50
CA PHE A 208 3.37 -12.37 -3.28
C PHE A 208 3.52 -11.90 -4.73
N GLN A 209 2.43 -11.48 -5.36
CA GLN A 209 2.47 -10.95 -6.72
C GLN A 209 3.38 -9.72 -6.82
N GLN A 210 3.30 -8.79 -5.87
CA GLN A 210 4.17 -7.61 -5.83
C GLN A 210 5.65 -8.00 -5.72
N LEU A 211 5.98 -8.95 -4.85
CA LEU A 211 7.35 -9.42 -4.69
C LEU A 211 7.89 -10.06 -5.97
N ILE A 212 7.11 -10.94 -6.59
CA ILE A 212 7.52 -11.60 -7.84
C ILE A 212 7.61 -10.59 -8.98
N LEU A 213 6.66 -9.64 -9.07
CA LEU A 213 6.71 -8.56 -10.05
C LEU A 213 7.94 -7.68 -9.87
N ALA A 214 8.31 -7.36 -8.64
CA ALA A 214 9.51 -6.59 -8.34
C ALA A 214 10.77 -7.30 -8.83
N ILE A 215 10.92 -8.58 -8.49
CA ILE A 215 12.05 -9.41 -8.92
C ILE A 215 12.09 -9.49 -10.45
N TRP A 216 10.94 -9.76 -11.08
CA TRP A 216 10.83 -9.80 -12.54
C TRP A 216 11.29 -8.49 -13.19
N LEU A 217 10.79 -7.35 -12.71
CA LEU A 217 11.14 -6.04 -13.26
C LEU A 217 12.62 -5.68 -13.07
N ILE A 218 13.23 -6.10 -11.96
CA ILE A 218 14.65 -5.89 -11.71
C ILE A 218 15.52 -6.77 -12.62
N ILE A 219 15.15 -8.02 -12.82
CA ILE A 219 15.97 -8.99 -13.59
C ILE A 219 15.73 -8.83 -15.09
N GLU A 220 14.49 -8.94 -15.54
CA GLU A 220 14.11 -8.99 -16.95
C GLU A 220 13.69 -7.63 -17.52
N GLY A 221 13.05 -6.78 -16.69
CA GLY A 221 12.43 -5.54 -17.14
C GLY A 221 11.09 -5.76 -17.82
N PHE A 222 10.60 -4.73 -18.53
CA PHE A 222 9.41 -4.86 -19.36
C PHE A 222 9.72 -5.56 -20.67
N ASN A 223 8.83 -6.45 -21.10
CA ASN A 223 8.88 -7.06 -22.43
C ASN A 223 8.66 -6.00 -23.51
N ARG A 224 9.30 -6.15 -24.68
CA ARG A 224 9.01 -5.30 -25.84
C ARG A 224 7.65 -5.67 -26.44
N THR A 225 6.88 -4.64 -26.74
CA THR A 225 5.59 -4.80 -27.41
C THR A 225 5.71 -4.47 -28.89
N LYS A 226 4.68 -4.85 -29.70
CA LYS A 226 4.66 -4.52 -31.14
C LYS A 226 4.73 -3.01 -31.40
N GLN A 227 4.24 -2.18 -30.50
CA GLN A 227 4.27 -0.71 -30.64
C GLN A 227 5.69 -0.14 -30.54
N ASP A 228 6.59 -0.80 -29.81
CA ASP A 228 7.99 -0.38 -29.72
C ASP A 228 8.77 -0.53 -31.06
N PHE A 229 8.22 -1.29 -32.01
CA PHE A 229 8.81 -1.49 -33.34
C PHE A 229 8.30 -0.50 -34.39
N VAL A 230 7.21 0.22 -34.13
CA VAL A 230 6.60 1.17 -35.06
C VAL A 230 7.11 2.60 -34.83
N SER A 231 7.69 2.88 -33.66
CA SER A 231 8.16 4.20 -33.24
C SER A 231 9.68 4.44 -33.45
N ASN A 232 10.38 3.51 -34.07
CA ASN A 232 11.76 3.62 -34.58
C ASN A 232 11.77 3.57 -36.11
#